data_c3f217bd0cdf7763c22d7829f4eb4fa3
#
_entry.id   c3f217bd0cdf7763c22d7829f4eb4fa3
#
_cell.length_a   1.000
_cell.length_b   1.000
_cell.length_c   1.000
_cell.angle_alpha   90.00
_cell.angle_beta   90.00
_cell.angle_gamma   90.00
#
_symmetry.space_group_name_H-M   'P 1'
#
loop_
_entity.id
_entity.type
_entity.pdbx_description
1 polymer ?
#
loop_
_entity_poly.entity_id
_entity_poly.type
_entity_poly.pdbx_seq_one_letter_code
_entity_poly.pdbx_strand_id
1 'polypeptide(L)'
;MDLIRVVLAVLLGLAPPAQAQARYITVASTTSTEQSGLFRHLLPIFEKKTGIQVRVVALGTGQALDMGRRGDADVVFVHAKPLEEKFVAEGYGVRRQEVMYNDFVLIGPKSDPAKVARGKDAVRALQRIHRAKAPFVSRGDRSGTHFAELELWKAAGIDIGRDKGSWYRETGQGMGTALNIASGMNAYVLADRGTWLSFKNRGELTVAVEGDRRLFNQYGIILVNPARHPGVKTELGQAFIDWVISREGQEAIAAYKIGGEQLFFPNAGN
;
A
#
# COMPACT_ATOMS: atom_id res chain seq x y z
N MET A 1 -3.57 37.31 79.05
CA MET A 1 -2.76 36.17 78.58
C MET A 1 -3.54 35.42 77.57
N ASP A 2 -3.43 35.86 76.28
CA ASP A 2 -4.21 35.30 75.15
C ASP A 2 -3.36 34.39 74.32
N LEU A 3 -3.73 33.11 74.23
CA LEU A 3 -3.06 32.12 73.41
C LEU A 3 -3.62 32.20 71.96
N ILE A 4 -2.84 32.75 71.07
CA ILE A 4 -3.12 32.71 69.62
C ILE A 4 -2.79 31.30 69.14
N ARG A 5 -3.81 30.53 68.72
CA ARG A 5 -3.62 29.25 68.01
C ARG A 5 -3.48 29.52 66.50
N VAL A 6 -2.25 29.34 66.01
CA VAL A 6 -1.96 29.36 64.56
C VAL A 6 -2.40 27.99 63.98
N VAL A 7 -3.44 27.97 63.15
CA VAL A 7 -3.83 26.81 62.39
C VAL A 7 -3.10 26.85 61.04
N LEU A 8 -2.11 25.96 60.89
CA LEU A 8 -1.36 25.78 59.64
C LEU A 8 -2.19 24.87 58.70
N ALA A 9 -2.91 25.46 57.73
CA ALA A 9 -3.61 24.74 56.68
C ALA A 9 -2.60 24.22 55.66
N VAL A 10 -2.38 22.90 55.64
CA VAL A 10 -1.59 22.22 54.61
C VAL A 10 -2.48 22.07 53.36
N LEU A 11 -2.28 22.91 52.36
CA LEU A 11 -2.88 22.77 51.03
C LEU A 11 -2.12 21.63 50.29
N LEU A 12 -2.64 20.42 50.37
CA LEU A 12 -2.28 19.33 49.44
C LEU A 12 -2.75 19.70 48.04
N GLY A 13 -1.86 20.26 47.22
CA GLY A 13 -2.12 20.51 45.80
C GLY A 13 -2.28 19.18 45.09
N LEU A 14 -3.51 18.85 44.74
CA LEU A 14 -3.81 17.79 43.75
C LEU A 14 -3.25 18.25 42.41
N ALA A 15 -2.07 17.76 42.03
CA ALA A 15 -1.56 17.92 40.69
C ALA A 15 -2.59 17.25 39.71
N PRO A 16 -3.03 17.93 38.65
CA PRO A 16 -3.92 17.30 37.67
C PRO A 16 -3.17 16.08 37.08
N PRO A 17 -3.90 14.96 36.80
CA PRO A 17 -3.28 13.81 36.15
C PRO A 17 -2.64 14.29 34.84
N ALA A 18 -1.34 14.04 34.67
CA ALA A 18 -0.64 14.31 33.44
C ALA A 18 -1.40 13.58 32.32
N GLN A 19 -2.10 14.32 31.48
CA GLN A 19 -2.75 13.78 30.29
C GLN A 19 -1.65 13.15 29.46
N ALA A 20 -1.58 11.83 29.43
CA ALA A 20 -0.63 11.10 28.60
C ALA A 20 -0.83 11.56 27.15
N GLN A 21 0.11 12.32 26.63
CA GLN A 21 0.06 12.82 25.26
C GLN A 21 -0.09 11.61 24.34
N ALA A 22 -1.16 11.60 23.54
CA ALA A 22 -1.47 10.48 22.66
C ALA A 22 -0.25 10.15 21.78
N ARG A 23 0.34 8.98 22.02
CA ARG A 23 1.49 8.50 21.24
C ARG A 23 0.98 8.07 19.87
N TYR A 24 1.41 8.75 18.82
CA TYR A 24 1.01 8.39 17.46
C TYR A 24 2.16 8.55 16.48
N ILE A 25 2.05 7.78 15.38
CA ILE A 25 2.90 7.93 14.20
C ILE A 25 2.03 8.19 12.96
N THR A 26 2.65 8.80 11.95
CA THR A 26 2.07 8.96 10.62
C THR A 26 2.73 7.98 9.65
N VAL A 27 1.92 7.15 9.00
CA VAL A 27 2.36 6.17 8.01
C VAL A 27 1.86 6.59 6.63
N ALA A 28 2.79 6.95 5.73
CA ALA A 28 2.47 7.18 4.33
C ALA A 28 2.36 5.83 3.60
N SER A 29 1.21 5.54 3.02
CA SER A 29 0.96 4.28 2.33
C SER A 29 0.16 4.49 1.03
N THR A 30 -0.28 3.40 0.42
CA THR A 30 -1.00 3.47 -0.85
C THR A 30 -2.52 3.33 -0.68
N THR A 31 -3.27 3.96 -1.58
CA THR A 31 -4.72 3.83 -1.64
C THR A 31 -5.16 2.38 -1.84
N SER A 32 -4.40 1.59 -2.61
CA SER A 32 -4.68 0.16 -2.80
C SER A 32 -4.50 -0.65 -1.51
N THR A 33 -3.46 -0.35 -0.72
CA THR A 33 -3.26 -1.01 0.59
C THR A 33 -4.39 -0.66 1.57
N GLU A 34 -4.79 0.61 1.64
CA GLU A 34 -5.92 1.05 2.48
C GLU A 34 -7.23 0.39 2.03
N GLN A 35 -7.53 0.42 0.73
CA GLN A 35 -8.76 -0.15 0.17
C GLN A 35 -8.83 -1.68 0.29
N SER A 36 -7.69 -2.37 0.38
CA SER A 36 -7.68 -3.82 0.64
C SER A 36 -8.26 -4.17 2.02
N GLY A 37 -8.29 -3.22 2.96
CA GLY A 37 -8.78 -3.43 4.33
C GLY A 37 -7.72 -3.97 5.29
N LEU A 38 -6.47 -4.18 4.85
CA LEU A 38 -5.39 -4.73 5.67
C LEU A 38 -5.15 -3.89 6.93
N PHE A 39 -5.07 -2.58 6.81
CA PHE A 39 -4.82 -1.70 7.97
C PHE A 39 -5.93 -1.78 9.01
N ARG A 40 -7.19 -1.91 8.60
CA ARG A 40 -8.31 -2.11 9.54
C ARG A 40 -8.19 -3.41 10.35
N HIS A 41 -7.51 -4.41 9.80
CA HIS A 41 -7.21 -5.65 10.49
C HIS A 41 -5.98 -5.54 11.39
N LEU A 42 -4.87 -4.96 10.91
CA LEU A 42 -3.59 -4.94 11.62
C LEU A 42 -3.50 -3.89 12.73
N LEU A 43 -3.95 -2.66 12.46
CA LEU A 43 -3.68 -1.54 13.36
C LEU A 43 -4.31 -1.70 14.76
N PRO A 44 -5.55 -2.21 14.92
CA PRO A 44 -6.10 -2.42 16.26
C PRO A 44 -5.29 -3.41 17.11
N ILE A 45 -4.63 -4.40 16.49
CA ILE A 45 -3.78 -5.38 17.19
C ILE A 45 -2.53 -4.67 17.74
N PHE A 46 -1.86 -3.89 16.89
CA PHE A 46 -0.68 -3.12 17.28
C PHE A 46 -0.99 -2.06 18.34
N GLU A 47 -2.05 -1.29 18.13
CA GLU A 47 -2.46 -0.21 19.05
C GLU A 47 -2.83 -0.76 20.43
N LYS A 48 -3.56 -1.87 20.49
CA LYS A 48 -3.90 -2.56 21.76
C LYS A 48 -2.65 -3.00 22.53
N LYS A 49 -1.64 -3.47 21.80
CA LYS A 49 -0.40 -3.98 22.41
C LYS A 49 0.52 -2.86 22.91
N THR A 50 0.61 -1.77 22.17
CA THR A 50 1.67 -0.76 22.37
C THR A 50 1.18 0.59 22.90
N GLY A 51 -0.11 0.87 22.77
CA GLY A 51 -0.70 2.19 23.02
C GLY A 51 -0.26 3.25 21.99
N ILE A 52 0.34 2.85 20.87
CA ILE A 52 0.77 3.76 19.79
C ILE A 52 -0.29 3.78 18.71
N GLN A 53 -0.92 4.92 18.49
CA GLN A 53 -1.88 5.11 17.40
C GLN A 53 -1.14 5.22 16.06
N VAL A 54 -1.64 4.55 15.02
CA VAL A 54 -1.11 4.65 13.66
C VAL A 54 -2.09 5.42 12.77
N ARG A 55 -1.65 6.57 12.26
CA ARG A 55 -2.40 7.42 11.35
C ARG A 55 -1.93 7.18 9.93
N VAL A 56 -2.73 6.48 9.13
CA VAL A 56 -2.42 6.19 7.74
C VAL A 56 -2.83 7.34 6.84
N VAL A 57 -1.91 7.77 5.98
CA VAL A 57 -2.20 8.70 4.88
C VAL A 57 -2.06 7.90 3.57
N ALA A 58 -3.20 7.59 2.95
CA ALA A 58 -3.28 6.75 1.76
C ALA A 58 -3.22 7.60 0.48
N LEU A 59 -2.16 7.40 -0.31
CA LEU A 59 -1.79 8.20 -1.50
C LEU A 59 -1.42 7.27 -2.67
N GLY A 60 -1.01 7.83 -3.80
CA GLY A 60 -0.24 7.09 -4.79
C GLY A 60 1.20 6.85 -4.30
N THR A 61 1.87 5.78 -4.74
CA THR A 61 3.23 5.44 -4.26
C THR A 61 4.22 6.61 -4.36
N GLY A 62 4.24 7.32 -5.50
CA GLY A 62 5.12 8.49 -5.66
C GLY A 62 4.84 9.57 -4.63
N GLN A 63 3.56 9.88 -4.37
CA GLN A 63 3.14 10.88 -3.38
C GLN A 63 3.45 10.43 -1.95
N ALA A 64 3.30 9.15 -1.62
CA ALA A 64 3.65 8.60 -0.32
C ALA A 64 5.16 8.73 -0.06
N LEU A 65 6.00 8.41 -1.04
CA LEU A 65 7.44 8.62 -0.98
C LEU A 65 7.81 10.11 -0.89
N ASP A 66 7.11 10.99 -1.63
CA ASP A 66 7.31 12.43 -1.56
C ASP A 66 6.93 12.99 -0.17
N MET A 67 5.89 12.44 0.46
CA MET A 67 5.54 12.76 1.85
C MET A 67 6.68 12.39 2.82
N GLY A 68 7.27 11.20 2.65
CA GLY A 68 8.46 10.79 3.39
C GLY A 68 9.68 11.67 3.11
N ARG A 69 9.90 12.11 1.84
CA ARG A 69 11.00 13.03 1.49
C ARG A 69 10.92 14.39 2.18
N ARG A 70 9.71 14.87 2.45
CA ARG A 70 9.49 16.13 3.18
C ARG A 70 9.54 15.97 4.71
N GLY A 71 9.56 14.73 5.22
CA GLY A 71 9.48 14.46 6.66
C GLY A 71 8.07 14.59 7.24
N ASP A 72 7.03 14.58 6.40
CA ASP A 72 5.62 14.66 6.81
C ASP A 72 5.07 13.29 7.27
N ALA A 73 5.86 12.23 7.17
CA ALA A 73 5.57 10.89 7.68
C ALA A 73 6.71 10.36 8.53
N ASP A 74 6.40 9.48 9.47
CA ASP A 74 7.39 8.76 10.28
C ASP A 74 7.85 7.47 9.59
N VAL A 75 6.92 6.82 8.89
CA VAL A 75 7.13 5.54 8.19
C VAL A 75 6.50 5.60 6.81
N VAL A 76 7.16 4.98 5.83
CA VAL A 76 6.60 4.71 4.49
C VAL A 76 6.35 3.21 4.37
N PHE A 77 5.12 2.83 3.94
CA PHE A 77 4.71 1.44 3.76
C PHE A 77 4.03 1.28 2.39
N VAL A 78 4.78 0.87 1.38
CA VAL A 78 4.37 0.86 -0.03
C VAL A 78 4.84 -0.42 -0.74
N HIS A 79 4.63 -0.53 -2.06
CA HIS A 79 4.91 -1.75 -2.83
C HIS A 79 5.45 -1.44 -4.25
N ALA A 80 6.51 -0.65 -4.33
CA ALA A 80 7.23 -0.35 -5.57
C ALA A 80 8.74 -0.41 -5.30
N LYS A 81 9.28 -1.62 -5.16
CA LYS A 81 10.65 -1.90 -4.72
C LYS A 81 11.71 -0.98 -5.37
N PRO A 82 11.75 -0.74 -6.69
CA PRO A 82 12.76 0.14 -7.28
C PRO A 82 12.69 1.59 -6.77
N LEU A 83 11.49 2.11 -6.52
CA LEU A 83 11.31 3.48 -5.99
C LEU A 83 11.65 3.55 -4.51
N GLU A 84 11.38 2.50 -3.75
CA GLU A 84 11.71 2.36 -2.33
C GLU A 84 13.23 2.27 -2.13
N GLU A 85 13.93 1.48 -2.95
CA GLU A 85 15.38 1.36 -2.95
C GLU A 85 16.04 2.70 -3.31
N LYS A 86 15.51 3.41 -4.31
CA LYS A 86 15.96 4.76 -4.66
C LYS A 86 15.77 5.75 -3.50
N PHE A 87 14.63 5.71 -2.82
CA PHE A 87 14.34 6.56 -1.66
C PHE A 87 15.36 6.36 -0.53
N VAL A 88 15.76 5.12 -0.26
CA VAL A 88 16.79 4.79 0.72
C VAL A 88 18.19 5.21 0.22
N ALA A 89 18.54 4.94 -1.03
CA ALA A 89 19.82 5.31 -1.62
C ALA A 89 20.05 6.83 -1.65
N GLU A 90 18.99 7.61 -1.81
CA GLU A 90 19.00 9.08 -1.73
C GLU A 90 19.07 9.59 -0.26
N GLY A 91 19.06 8.71 0.73
CA GLY A 91 19.19 9.01 2.14
C GLY A 91 17.93 9.55 2.81
N TYR A 92 16.75 9.42 2.20
CA TYR A 92 15.48 9.80 2.81
C TYR A 92 14.89 8.73 3.74
N GLY A 93 15.26 7.48 3.55
CA GLY A 93 14.91 6.36 4.41
C GLY A 93 16.14 5.73 5.04
N VAL A 94 15.98 5.12 6.21
CA VAL A 94 17.09 4.44 6.91
C VAL A 94 17.40 3.11 6.25
N ARG A 95 16.40 2.24 6.15
CA ARG A 95 16.51 0.89 5.60
C ARG A 95 15.16 0.42 5.09
N ARG A 96 15.14 -0.19 3.89
CA ARG A 96 13.99 -0.93 3.40
C ARG A 96 13.96 -2.32 4.02
N GLN A 97 12.80 -2.72 4.54
CA GLN A 97 12.56 -4.09 5.01
C GLN A 97 11.39 -4.69 4.23
N GLU A 98 11.50 -5.97 3.87
CA GLU A 98 10.41 -6.71 3.27
C GLU A 98 9.39 -7.08 4.34
N VAL A 99 8.09 -7.03 3.98
CA VAL A 99 7.00 -7.30 4.92
C VAL A 99 6.18 -8.49 4.48
N MET A 100 5.68 -8.42 3.26
CA MET A 100 4.74 -9.37 2.69
C MET A 100 4.69 -9.18 1.18
N TYR A 101 4.04 -10.10 0.49
CA TYR A 101 3.68 -9.92 -0.90
C TYR A 101 2.21 -10.26 -1.15
N ASN A 102 1.64 -9.67 -2.18
CA ASN A 102 0.49 -10.16 -2.91
C ASN A 102 0.84 -10.23 -4.40
N ASP A 103 -0.12 -10.50 -5.25
CA ASP A 103 0.09 -10.48 -6.67
C ASP A 103 -0.81 -9.45 -7.35
N PHE A 104 -0.38 -9.04 -8.53
CA PHE A 104 -1.26 -8.43 -9.51
C PHE A 104 -1.96 -9.50 -10.32
N VAL A 105 -3.11 -9.16 -10.85
CA VAL A 105 -3.87 -9.96 -11.77
C VAL A 105 -4.25 -9.11 -12.99
N LEU A 106 -4.17 -9.70 -14.17
CA LEU A 106 -4.71 -9.07 -15.35
C LEU A 106 -6.20 -9.45 -15.44
N ILE A 107 -7.03 -8.45 -15.30
CA ILE A 107 -8.49 -8.57 -15.40
C ILE A 107 -8.89 -8.30 -16.84
N GLY A 108 -9.93 -8.95 -17.31
CA GLY A 108 -10.47 -8.71 -18.65
C GLY A 108 -11.91 -9.17 -18.78
N PRO A 109 -12.57 -8.81 -19.88
CA PRO A 109 -13.96 -9.22 -20.13
C PRO A 109 -14.04 -10.72 -20.44
N LYS A 110 -15.14 -11.36 -20.06
CA LYS A 110 -15.43 -12.77 -20.37
C LYS A 110 -15.44 -13.05 -21.88
N SER A 111 -15.77 -12.05 -22.70
CA SER A 111 -15.72 -12.14 -24.17
C SER A 111 -14.32 -12.34 -24.74
N ASP A 112 -13.30 -11.97 -23.97
CA ASP A 112 -11.87 -12.18 -24.23
C ASP A 112 -11.42 -11.88 -25.68
N PRO A 113 -11.58 -10.66 -26.19
CA PRO A 113 -11.26 -10.32 -27.60
C PRO A 113 -9.79 -10.55 -27.94
N ALA A 114 -8.89 -10.50 -26.97
CA ALA A 114 -7.46 -10.75 -27.17
C ALA A 114 -7.05 -12.22 -26.98
N LYS A 115 -7.97 -13.11 -26.59
CA LYS A 115 -7.76 -14.55 -26.36
C LYS A 115 -6.65 -14.83 -25.33
N VAL A 116 -6.74 -14.19 -24.18
CA VAL A 116 -5.76 -14.28 -23.08
C VAL A 116 -6.28 -15.00 -21.84
N ALA A 117 -7.55 -15.37 -21.82
CA ALA A 117 -8.20 -15.98 -20.67
C ALA A 117 -7.47 -17.25 -20.19
N ARG A 118 -7.39 -17.42 -18.85
CA ARG A 118 -6.68 -18.50 -18.17
C ARG A 118 -5.18 -18.54 -18.47
N GLY A 119 -4.62 -17.41 -18.92
CA GLY A 119 -3.18 -17.28 -19.20
C GLY A 119 -2.34 -17.30 -17.92
N LYS A 120 -1.08 -17.73 -18.07
CA LYS A 120 -0.04 -17.69 -17.03
C LYS A 120 1.19 -16.91 -17.48
N ASP A 121 1.08 -16.13 -18.54
CA ASP A 121 2.14 -15.29 -19.08
C ASP A 121 1.56 -13.89 -19.36
N ALA A 122 1.81 -12.97 -18.45
CA ALA A 122 1.31 -11.60 -18.51
C ALA A 122 1.89 -10.84 -19.71
N VAL A 123 3.17 -11.04 -20.04
CA VAL A 123 3.82 -10.38 -21.18
C VAL A 123 3.20 -10.82 -22.50
N ARG A 124 3.01 -12.12 -22.68
CA ARG A 124 2.35 -12.64 -23.90
C ARG A 124 0.90 -12.16 -23.98
N ALA A 125 0.20 -12.05 -22.87
CA ALA A 125 -1.16 -11.50 -22.83
C ALA A 125 -1.18 -10.05 -23.27
N LEU A 126 -0.29 -9.20 -22.74
CA LEU A 126 -0.18 -7.81 -23.16
C LEU A 126 0.17 -7.65 -24.64
N GLN A 127 1.06 -8.49 -25.19
CA GLN A 127 1.34 -8.52 -26.63
C GLN A 127 0.09 -8.83 -27.45
N ARG A 128 -0.76 -9.76 -27.00
CA ARG A 128 -2.02 -10.08 -27.68
C ARG A 128 -3.06 -8.94 -27.60
N ILE A 129 -3.19 -8.33 -26.41
CA ILE A 129 -4.05 -7.17 -26.19
C ILE A 129 -3.64 -6.02 -27.11
N HIS A 130 -2.35 -5.72 -27.17
CA HIS A 130 -1.81 -4.67 -28.06
C HIS A 130 -2.06 -5.00 -29.53
N ARG A 131 -1.81 -6.24 -29.97
CA ARG A 131 -2.03 -6.66 -31.36
C ARG A 131 -3.50 -6.58 -31.76
N ALA A 132 -4.40 -6.96 -30.87
CA ALA A 132 -5.84 -6.89 -31.07
C ALA A 132 -6.40 -5.45 -30.94
N LYS A 133 -5.59 -4.49 -30.44
CA LYS A 133 -6.04 -3.15 -30.04
C LYS A 133 -7.27 -3.22 -29.11
N ALA A 134 -7.33 -4.29 -28.30
CA ALA A 134 -8.43 -4.49 -27.37
C ALA A 134 -8.38 -3.42 -26.26
N PRO A 135 -9.54 -2.89 -25.81
CA PRO A 135 -9.56 -1.84 -24.80
C PRO A 135 -8.77 -2.22 -23.56
N PHE A 136 -7.88 -1.34 -23.13
CA PHE A 136 -7.08 -1.47 -21.91
C PHE A 136 -7.17 -0.19 -21.08
N VAL A 137 -7.43 -0.34 -19.78
CA VAL A 137 -7.50 0.75 -18.82
C VAL A 137 -6.27 0.72 -17.95
N SER A 138 -5.51 1.81 -17.97
CA SER A 138 -4.39 2.06 -17.07
C SER A 138 -4.78 2.99 -15.95
N ARG A 139 -4.20 2.81 -14.78
CA ARG A 139 -4.33 3.80 -13.70
C ARG A 139 -3.75 5.16 -14.10
N GLY A 140 -2.60 5.20 -14.77
CA GLY A 140 -1.99 6.46 -15.23
C GLY A 140 -1.62 7.46 -14.10
N ASP A 141 -1.60 7.02 -12.83
CA ASP A 141 -1.52 7.87 -11.62
C ASP A 141 -0.18 7.79 -10.88
N ARG A 142 0.84 7.19 -11.51
CA ARG A 142 2.16 6.97 -10.91
C ARG A 142 2.13 6.11 -9.63
N SER A 143 1.11 5.29 -9.44
CA SER A 143 1.03 4.30 -8.36
C SER A 143 1.95 3.10 -8.60
N GLY A 144 2.14 2.26 -7.56
CA GLY A 144 2.85 0.99 -7.70
C GLY A 144 2.26 0.06 -8.77
N THR A 145 0.92 0.01 -8.89
CA THR A 145 0.24 -0.73 -9.96
C THR A 145 0.57 -0.16 -11.34
N HIS A 146 0.57 1.16 -11.49
CA HIS A 146 0.93 1.81 -12.76
C HIS A 146 2.40 1.53 -13.13
N PHE A 147 3.33 1.60 -12.18
CA PHE A 147 4.72 1.25 -12.45
C PHE A 147 4.87 -0.24 -12.84
N ALA A 148 4.23 -1.16 -12.14
CA ALA A 148 4.24 -2.58 -12.49
C ALA A 148 3.67 -2.82 -13.90
N GLU A 149 2.60 -2.14 -14.27
CA GLU A 149 2.01 -2.18 -15.60
C GLU A 149 3.01 -1.73 -16.67
N LEU A 150 3.67 -0.58 -16.49
CA LEU A 150 4.66 -0.06 -17.43
C LEU A 150 5.86 -0.99 -17.61
N GLU A 151 6.33 -1.61 -16.53
CA GLU A 151 7.41 -2.61 -16.62
C GLU A 151 6.96 -3.87 -17.39
N LEU A 152 5.71 -4.28 -17.26
CA LEU A 152 5.16 -5.39 -18.02
C LEU A 152 5.04 -5.04 -19.52
N TRP A 153 4.59 -3.82 -19.87
CA TRP A 153 4.56 -3.34 -21.25
C TRP A 153 5.95 -3.28 -21.87
N LYS A 154 6.93 -2.77 -21.12
CA LYS A 154 8.34 -2.76 -21.52
C LYS A 154 8.87 -4.18 -21.75
N ALA A 155 8.58 -5.11 -20.84
CA ALA A 155 8.95 -6.52 -21.00
C ALA A 155 8.27 -7.17 -22.22
N ALA A 156 7.09 -6.69 -22.61
CA ALA A 156 6.38 -7.09 -23.82
C ALA A 156 7.00 -6.50 -25.11
N GLY A 157 8.00 -5.63 -25.01
CA GLY A 157 8.60 -4.91 -26.12
C GLY A 157 7.72 -3.79 -26.69
N ILE A 158 6.77 -3.29 -25.88
CA ILE A 158 5.79 -2.27 -26.27
C ILE A 158 6.10 -0.97 -25.52
N ASP A 159 6.40 0.09 -26.24
CA ASP A 159 6.58 1.44 -25.72
C ASP A 159 5.22 2.14 -25.67
N ILE A 160 4.57 2.12 -24.51
CA ILE A 160 3.26 2.76 -24.32
C ILE A 160 3.32 4.27 -24.60
N GLY A 161 4.43 4.93 -24.33
CA GLY A 161 4.59 6.36 -24.62
C GLY A 161 4.35 6.67 -26.10
N ARG A 162 4.81 5.78 -26.99
CA ARG A 162 4.72 5.89 -28.45
C ARG A 162 3.54 5.11 -29.03
N ASP A 163 3.27 3.92 -28.50
CA ASP A 163 2.36 2.94 -29.14
C ASP A 163 0.91 3.01 -28.61
N LYS A 164 0.64 3.85 -27.59
CA LYS A 164 -0.72 4.09 -27.08
C LYS A 164 -1.59 4.75 -28.17
N GLY A 165 -2.86 4.38 -28.18
CA GLY A 165 -3.86 4.93 -29.08
C GLY A 165 -5.22 4.88 -28.40
N SER A 166 -6.32 4.86 -29.18
CA SER A 166 -7.68 4.82 -28.64
C SER A 166 -8.00 3.58 -27.80
N TRP A 167 -7.19 2.51 -27.94
CA TRP A 167 -7.33 1.27 -27.19
C TRP A 167 -6.79 1.36 -25.76
N TYR A 168 -5.87 2.31 -25.45
CA TYR A 168 -5.24 2.46 -24.15
C TYR A 168 -5.73 3.74 -23.46
N ARG A 169 -6.33 3.62 -22.29
CA ARG A 169 -6.98 4.71 -21.56
C ARG A 169 -6.33 4.88 -20.18
N GLU A 170 -5.63 5.99 -20.00
CA GLU A 170 -5.11 6.42 -18.71
C GLU A 170 -6.21 7.18 -17.93
N THR A 171 -6.48 6.76 -16.69
CA THR A 171 -7.56 7.36 -15.88
C THR A 171 -7.07 8.48 -14.99
N GLY A 172 -5.79 8.47 -14.58
CA GLY A 172 -5.26 9.35 -13.55
C GLY A 172 -5.85 9.11 -12.17
N GLN A 173 -6.49 7.95 -11.94
CA GLN A 173 -7.32 7.68 -10.76
C GLN A 173 -6.86 6.41 -10.01
N GLY A 174 -7.36 6.25 -8.75
CA GLY A 174 -7.10 5.06 -7.94
C GLY A 174 -7.73 3.79 -8.52
N MET A 175 -7.30 2.63 -7.96
CA MET A 175 -7.64 1.30 -8.52
C MET A 175 -9.15 1.04 -8.62
N GLY A 176 -9.92 1.45 -7.61
CA GLY A 176 -11.39 1.27 -7.63
C GLY A 176 -12.06 2.00 -8.78
N THR A 177 -11.64 3.23 -9.08
CA THR A 177 -12.16 4.01 -10.23
C THR A 177 -11.71 3.38 -11.56
N ALA A 178 -10.45 2.95 -11.66
CA ALA A 178 -9.94 2.26 -12.85
C ALA A 178 -10.72 0.98 -13.13
N LEU A 179 -11.03 0.18 -12.11
CA LEU A 179 -11.87 -1.03 -12.23
C LEU A 179 -13.31 -0.70 -12.66
N ASN A 180 -13.92 0.38 -12.13
CA ASN A 180 -15.26 0.81 -12.57
C ASN A 180 -15.27 1.21 -14.05
N ILE A 181 -14.26 1.94 -14.51
CA ILE A 181 -14.10 2.34 -15.91
C ILE A 181 -13.90 1.09 -16.78
N ALA A 182 -13.01 0.17 -16.36
CA ALA A 182 -12.78 -1.08 -17.08
C ALA A 182 -14.05 -1.94 -17.18
N SER A 183 -14.86 -2.01 -16.11
CA SER A 183 -16.14 -2.72 -16.09
C SER A 183 -17.12 -2.11 -17.09
N GLY A 184 -17.27 -0.78 -17.10
CA GLY A 184 -18.17 -0.09 -18.05
C GLY A 184 -17.74 -0.20 -19.51
N MET A 185 -16.42 -0.36 -19.76
CA MET A 185 -15.85 -0.46 -21.12
C MET A 185 -15.65 -1.90 -21.60
N ASN A 186 -15.87 -2.91 -20.77
CA ASN A 186 -15.43 -4.29 -21.00
C ASN A 186 -13.95 -4.35 -21.41
N ALA A 187 -13.08 -3.65 -20.67
CA ALA A 187 -11.68 -3.48 -20.97
C ALA A 187 -10.79 -4.38 -20.10
N TYR A 188 -9.58 -4.61 -20.57
CA TYR A 188 -8.52 -5.20 -19.74
C TYR A 188 -7.96 -4.15 -18.77
N VAL A 189 -7.50 -4.59 -17.60
CA VAL A 189 -6.88 -3.74 -16.59
C VAL A 189 -5.97 -4.55 -15.69
N LEU A 190 -4.83 -4.00 -15.31
CA LEU A 190 -3.98 -4.60 -14.27
C LEU A 190 -4.48 -4.12 -12.90
N ALA A 191 -4.70 -5.06 -11.98
CA ALA A 191 -5.14 -4.75 -10.62
C ALA A 191 -4.37 -5.59 -9.59
N ASP A 192 -4.18 -5.06 -8.37
CA ASP A 192 -3.80 -5.91 -7.25
C ASP A 192 -4.98 -6.84 -6.89
N ARG A 193 -4.66 -8.08 -6.52
CA ARG A 193 -5.68 -9.10 -6.20
C ARG A 193 -6.58 -8.66 -5.05
N GLY A 194 -6.03 -7.96 -4.04
CA GLY A 194 -6.79 -7.51 -2.88
C GLY A 194 -7.92 -6.55 -3.25
N THR A 195 -7.61 -5.54 -4.06
CA THR A 195 -8.63 -4.61 -4.56
C THR A 195 -9.63 -5.35 -5.46
N TRP A 196 -9.17 -6.24 -6.34
CA TRP A 196 -10.07 -7.04 -7.18
C TRP A 196 -11.05 -7.90 -6.38
N LEU A 197 -10.60 -8.59 -5.33
CA LEU A 197 -11.46 -9.43 -4.50
C LEU A 197 -12.49 -8.62 -3.73
N SER A 198 -12.14 -7.41 -3.29
CA SER A 198 -13.05 -6.48 -2.62
C SER A 198 -14.00 -5.76 -3.58
N PHE A 199 -13.67 -5.70 -4.87
CA PHE A 199 -14.43 -4.97 -5.87
C PHE A 199 -15.76 -5.67 -6.22
N LYS A 200 -16.88 -4.96 -6.12
CA LYS A 200 -18.23 -5.53 -6.29
C LYS A 200 -18.81 -5.31 -7.68
N ASN A 201 -18.51 -4.18 -8.32
CA ASN A 201 -19.10 -3.80 -9.62
C ASN A 201 -18.35 -4.45 -10.81
N ARG A 202 -18.21 -5.78 -10.77
CA ARG A 202 -17.38 -6.54 -11.74
C ARG A 202 -17.97 -6.60 -13.14
N GLY A 203 -19.29 -6.51 -13.29
CA GLY A 203 -19.96 -6.71 -14.58
C GLY A 203 -19.53 -8.02 -15.25
N GLU A 204 -19.05 -7.92 -16.48
CA GLU A 204 -18.53 -9.04 -17.26
C GLU A 204 -17.01 -9.28 -17.05
N LEU A 205 -16.36 -8.57 -16.11
CA LEU A 205 -14.95 -8.76 -15.84
C LEU A 205 -14.66 -10.02 -15.03
N THR A 206 -13.53 -10.65 -15.36
CA THR A 206 -12.99 -11.82 -14.66
C THR A 206 -11.47 -11.78 -14.67
N VAL A 207 -10.82 -12.62 -13.87
CA VAL A 207 -9.36 -12.80 -13.95
C VAL A 207 -9.01 -13.48 -15.27
N ALA A 208 -8.24 -12.80 -16.10
CA ALA A 208 -7.79 -13.30 -17.40
C ALA A 208 -6.40 -13.95 -17.30
N VAL A 209 -5.47 -13.33 -16.52
CA VAL A 209 -4.11 -13.88 -16.32
C VAL A 209 -3.70 -13.72 -14.86
N GLU A 210 -3.12 -14.79 -14.32
CA GLU A 210 -2.58 -14.86 -12.96
C GLU A 210 -1.44 -15.88 -12.85
N GLY A 211 -0.68 -15.85 -11.74
CA GLY A 211 0.36 -16.82 -11.43
C GLY A 211 1.66 -16.64 -12.23
N ASP A 212 1.84 -15.52 -12.91
CA ASP A 212 3.12 -15.13 -13.50
C ASP A 212 4.02 -14.49 -12.44
N ARG A 213 5.29 -14.89 -12.39
CA ARG A 213 6.25 -14.30 -11.43
C ARG A 213 6.43 -12.78 -11.58
N ARG A 214 6.21 -12.24 -12.78
CA ARG A 214 6.26 -10.80 -13.06
C ARG A 214 5.08 -10.03 -12.47
N LEU A 215 4.05 -10.72 -12.04
CA LEU A 215 2.89 -10.15 -11.32
C LEU A 215 3.11 -10.10 -9.80
N PHE A 216 4.30 -10.51 -9.33
CA PHE A 216 4.64 -10.50 -7.92
C PHE A 216 4.74 -9.06 -7.39
N ASN A 217 4.07 -8.77 -6.29
CA ASN A 217 3.95 -7.44 -5.71
C ASN A 217 4.46 -7.44 -4.27
N GLN A 218 5.74 -7.09 -4.11
CA GLN A 218 6.43 -7.06 -2.82
C GLN A 218 6.22 -5.74 -2.09
N TYR A 219 5.76 -5.82 -0.86
CA TYR A 219 5.60 -4.69 0.05
C TYR A 219 6.87 -4.45 0.86
N GLY A 220 7.25 -3.18 0.97
CA GLY A 220 8.35 -2.71 1.80
C GLY A 220 7.88 -1.71 2.85
N ILE A 221 8.60 -1.69 3.98
CA ILE A 221 8.40 -0.73 5.05
C ILE A 221 9.73 -0.04 5.36
N ILE A 222 9.71 1.28 5.56
CA ILE A 222 10.90 2.12 5.67
C ILE A 222 10.68 3.19 6.73
N LEU A 223 11.58 3.29 7.70
CA LEU A 223 11.64 4.44 8.60
C LEU A 223 12.17 5.65 7.84
N VAL A 224 11.47 6.77 7.91
CA VAL A 224 11.95 8.05 7.37
C VAL A 224 13.20 8.47 8.15
N ASN A 225 14.21 8.98 7.46
CA ASN A 225 15.53 9.21 8.04
C ASN A 225 15.52 10.39 9.03
N PRO A 226 15.68 10.14 10.36
CA PRO A 226 15.67 11.19 11.38
C PRO A 226 16.88 12.15 11.28
N ALA A 227 17.99 11.71 10.66
CA ALA A 227 19.12 12.61 10.43
C ALA A 227 18.81 13.73 9.44
N ARG A 228 17.85 13.51 8.52
CA ARG A 228 17.34 14.56 7.63
C ARG A 228 16.13 15.30 8.20
N HIS A 229 15.32 14.60 8.98
CA HIS A 229 14.05 15.09 9.51
C HIS A 229 13.96 14.86 11.03
N PRO A 230 14.49 15.78 11.84
CA PRO A 230 14.52 15.63 13.31
C PRO A 230 13.13 15.50 13.96
N GLY A 231 12.06 15.87 13.24
CA GLY A 231 10.67 15.72 13.70
C GLY A 231 10.11 14.31 13.59
N VAL A 232 10.82 13.38 12.93
CA VAL A 232 10.40 11.98 12.79
C VAL A 232 10.42 11.30 14.16
N LYS A 233 9.32 10.65 14.50
CA LYS A 233 9.15 9.91 15.76
C LYS A 233 9.82 8.54 15.66
N THR A 234 11.15 8.56 15.67
CA THR A 234 12.02 7.42 15.37
C THR A 234 11.68 6.19 16.19
N GLU A 235 11.60 6.31 17.53
CA GLU A 235 11.32 5.18 18.43
C GLU A 235 9.94 4.56 18.17
N LEU A 236 8.92 5.41 17.97
CA LEU A 236 7.56 4.94 17.72
C LEU A 236 7.41 4.32 16.32
N GLY A 237 8.05 4.93 15.32
CA GLY A 237 8.09 4.41 13.96
C GLY A 237 8.82 3.08 13.88
N GLN A 238 9.96 2.97 14.55
CA GLN A 238 10.72 1.72 14.61
C GLN A 238 9.93 0.62 15.33
N ALA A 239 9.25 0.95 16.45
CA ALA A 239 8.40 -0.01 17.16
C ALA A 239 7.27 -0.58 16.25
N PHE A 240 6.71 0.25 15.38
CA PHE A 240 5.73 -0.23 14.39
C PHE A 240 6.36 -1.15 13.35
N ILE A 241 7.52 -0.78 12.80
CA ILE A 241 8.26 -1.61 11.84
C ILE A 241 8.61 -2.95 12.47
N ASP A 242 9.21 -2.94 13.67
CA ASP A 242 9.64 -4.15 14.38
C ASP A 242 8.45 -5.09 14.65
N TRP A 243 7.29 -4.54 15.02
CA TRP A 243 6.10 -5.34 15.20
C TRP A 243 5.59 -5.94 13.90
N VAL A 244 5.52 -5.15 12.82
CA VAL A 244 5.03 -5.63 11.49
C VAL A 244 5.87 -6.80 11.00
N ILE A 245 7.20 -6.75 11.17
CA ILE A 245 8.10 -7.81 10.74
C ILE A 245 8.30 -8.92 11.78
N SER A 246 7.79 -8.75 13.00
CA SER A 246 7.84 -9.78 14.05
C SER A 246 6.96 -10.98 13.69
N ARG A 247 7.19 -12.10 14.37
CA ARG A 247 6.34 -13.28 14.25
C ARG A 247 4.85 -12.95 14.41
N GLU A 248 4.50 -12.16 15.43
CA GLU A 248 3.11 -11.78 15.71
C GLU A 248 2.48 -10.95 14.57
N GLY A 249 3.21 -9.92 14.08
CA GLY A 249 2.76 -9.11 12.95
C GLY A 249 2.62 -9.94 11.67
N GLN A 250 3.55 -10.86 11.41
CA GLN A 250 3.50 -11.74 10.25
C GLN A 250 2.35 -12.76 10.34
N GLU A 251 2.08 -13.31 11.53
CA GLU A 251 0.90 -14.17 11.77
C GLU A 251 -0.41 -13.38 11.60
N ALA A 252 -0.46 -12.12 12.05
CA ALA A 252 -1.61 -11.24 11.85
C ALA A 252 -1.86 -10.95 10.35
N ILE A 253 -0.79 -10.71 9.58
CA ILE A 253 -0.89 -10.54 8.11
C ILE A 253 -1.44 -11.82 7.46
N ALA A 254 -0.90 -13.00 7.81
CA ALA A 254 -1.35 -14.28 7.26
C ALA A 254 -2.82 -14.60 7.60
N ALA A 255 -3.29 -14.15 8.76
CA ALA A 255 -4.66 -14.35 9.21
C ALA A 255 -5.68 -13.47 8.46
N TYR A 256 -5.23 -12.41 7.76
CA TYR A 256 -6.11 -11.55 7.01
C TYR A 256 -6.65 -12.24 5.76
N LYS A 257 -7.97 -12.38 5.67
CA LYS A 257 -8.66 -13.05 4.56
C LYS A 257 -9.83 -12.21 4.06
N ILE A 258 -10.08 -12.26 2.75
CA ILE A 258 -11.30 -11.73 2.13
C ILE A 258 -12.05 -12.89 1.47
N GLY A 259 -13.31 -13.08 1.84
CA GLY A 259 -14.10 -14.20 1.31
C GLY A 259 -13.53 -15.59 1.62
N GLY A 260 -12.72 -15.70 2.69
CA GLY A 260 -12.03 -16.94 3.07
C GLY A 260 -10.66 -17.12 2.42
N GLU A 261 -10.28 -16.30 1.46
CA GLU A 261 -8.99 -16.37 0.76
C GLU A 261 -7.93 -15.48 1.40
N GLN A 262 -6.71 -16.01 1.56
CA GLN A 262 -5.55 -15.25 2.00
C GLN A 262 -5.09 -14.31 0.88
N LEU A 263 -4.88 -13.03 1.24
CA LEU A 263 -4.49 -12.01 0.28
C LEU A 263 -3.03 -11.64 0.34
N PHE A 264 -2.47 -11.62 1.53
CA PHE A 264 -1.10 -11.21 1.77
C PHE A 264 -0.31 -12.38 2.34
N PHE A 265 0.84 -12.61 1.80
CA PHE A 265 1.75 -13.70 2.17
C PHE A 265 2.95 -13.07 2.87
N PRO A 266 3.07 -13.22 4.21
CA PRO A 266 4.18 -12.68 4.96
C PRO A 266 5.50 -13.31 4.53
N ASN A 267 6.56 -12.48 4.44
CA ASN A 267 7.90 -12.92 4.07
C ASN A 267 9.02 -12.04 4.68
N ALA A 268 8.75 -11.38 5.79
CA ALA A 268 9.78 -10.63 6.51
C ALA A 268 10.88 -11.57 7.02
N GLY A 269 12.15 -11.24 6.77
CA GLY A 269 13.30 -12.00 7.25
C GLY A 269 13.66 -13.25 6.43
N ASN A 270 13.07 -13.44 5.24
CA ASN A 270 13.46 -14.51 4.31
C ASN A 270 14.49 -14.01 3.29
#